data_274f37917ebabc0c715a877faa8f172c
#
_entry.id   274f37917ebabc0c715a877faa8f172c
#
_cell.length_a   1.000
_cell.length_b   1.000
_cell.length_c   1.000
_cell.angle_alpha   90.00
_cell.angle_beta   90.00
_cell.angle_gamma   90.00
#
_symmetry.space_group_name_H-M   'P 1'
#
loop_
_entity.id
_entity.type
_entity.pdbx_description
1 polymer ?
#
loop_
_entity_poly.entity_id
_entity_poly.type
_entity_poly.pdbx_seq_one_letter_code
_entity_poly.pdbx_strand_id
1 'polypeptide(L)'
;GKKVIFHGKEWKSLEFNLVKIETDKGITGWGEAFGYTSWKAVKIAIEEMVAPLLIGKDISNIPEVLLTLQKSLHLFGRYGITMFAISGVEIALWDALGKEKNKPIHELLGKKNKDLFKAYSSLFRYGDPKIVEQKCKQSLDDGYQAIKLHEIENNCIEAGRKGTGNLPLMLDTNCPWTYEETMAKKDFLKNMKLTWLEEPIYPPEDYETLAKLNKELGIPIACGENACTEFEFKSMIKQKAATYIQPSVIKVGGIYEMYKIIQHAEKNNISVMPHTAYFGPGFLATLQLASLMKKETYIERFYLDIDQEFYPNFKKAMNGKYKLPSGPGLGIDLDYKRLSKYEI
;
A
#
# COMPACT_ATOMS: atom_id res chain seq x y z
N GLY A 1 27.11 0.31 4.20
CA GLY A 1 25.99 -0.58 3.95
C GLY A 1 26.02 -1.08 2.52
N LYS A 2 25.47 -2.27 2.24
CA LYS A 2 25.31 -2.74 0.86
C LYS A 2 24.30 -1.82 0.16
N LYS A 3 24.58 -1.54 -1.12
CA LYS A 3 23.72 -0.74 -1.98
C LYS A 3 22.41 -1.48 -2.25
N VAL A 4 21.29 -0.80 -2.11
CA VAL A 4 20.01 -1.33 -2.56
C VAL A 4 19.92 -1.13 -4.07
N ILE A 5 19.71 -2.22 -4.81
CA ILE A 5 19.57 -2.18 -6.26
C ILE A 5 18.10 -2.38 -6.62
N PHE A 6 17.52 -1.45 -7.36
CA PHE A 6 16.17 -1.49 -7.88
C PHE A 6 16.19 -1.25 -9.38
N HIS A 7 15.65 -2.17 -10.17
CA HIS A 7 15.71 -2.14 -11.65
C HIS A 7 17.12 -1.89 -12.21
N GLY A 8 18.14 -2.56 -11.64
CA GLY A 8 19.52 -2.47 -12.10
C GLY A 8 20.25 -1.17 -11.74
N LYS A 9 19.62 -0.27 -10.99
CA LYS A 9 20.21 0.99 -10.51
C LYS A 9 20.32 1.02 -9.00
N GLU A 10 21.37 1.67 -8.48
CA GLU A 10 21.50 1.94 -7.04
C GLU A 10 20.37 2.89 -6.60
N TRP A 11 19.55 2.43 -5.67
CA TRP A 11 18.47 3.24 -5.10
C TRP A 11 19.03 4.05 -3.92
N LYS A 12 19.17 5.36 -4.10
CA LYS A 12 19.77 6.28 -3.13
C LYS A 12 18.75 7.15 -2.41
N SER A 13 17.57 7.31 -3.00
CA SER A 13 16.49 8.15 -2.52
C SER A 13 15.14 7.52 -2.85
N LEU A 14 14.16 7.85 -2.07
CA LEU A 14 12.78 7.44 -2.27
C LEU A 14 11.98 8.68 -2.65
N GLU A 15 11.64 8.79 -3.94
CA GLU A 15 10.86 9.90 -4.45
C GLU A 15 9.36 9.58 -4.41
N PHE A 16 8.56 10.57 -3.98
CA PHE A 16 7.10 10.51 -3.99
C PHE A 16 6.52 11.90 -4.23
N ASN A 17 5.28 11.93 -4.70
CA ASN A 17 4.58 13.18 -4.94
C ASN A 17 3.69 13.51 -3.73
N LEU A 18 4.01 14.59 -3.02
CA LEU A 18 3.07 15.22 -2.09
C LEU A 18 2.14 16.13 -2.88
N VAL A 19 0.85 15.99 -2.63
CA VAL A 19 -0.19 16.83 -3.23
C VAL A 19 -0.73 17.76 -2.16
N LYS A 20 -0.67 19.08 -2.41
CA LYS A 20 -1.26 20.11 -1.58
C LYS A 20 -2.48 20.68 -2.27
N ILE A 21 -3.61 20.74 -1.58
CA ILE A 21 -4.82 21.41 -2.03
C ILE A 21 -5.14 22.52 -1.02
N GLU A 22 -5.46 23.70 -1.54
CA GLU A 22 -5.96 24.81 -0.75
C GLU A 22 -7.38 25.16 -1.18
N THR A 23 -8.29 25.25 -0.24
CA THR A 23 -9.68 25.66 -0.48
C THR A 23 -9.85 27.17 -0.38
N ASP A 24 -10.95 27.72 -0.89
CA ASP A 24 -11.35 29.11 -0.76
C ASP A 24 -11.56 29.55 0.72
N LYS A 25 -11.73 28.59 1.62
CA LYS A 25 -11.83 28.80 3.07
C LYS A 25 -10.47 28.80 3.78
N GLY A 26 -9.36 28.69 3.04
CA GLY A 26 -8.01 28.65 3.59
C GLY A 26 -7.64 27.32 4.25
N ILE A 27 -8.39 26.24 3.98
CA ILE A 27 -8.09 24.91 4.51
C ILE A 27 -7.10 24.21 3.59
N THR A 28 -6.04 23.66 4.16
CA THR A 28 -5.05 22.87 3.42
C THR A 28 -5.28 21.37 3.63
N GLY A 29 -5.43 20.63 2.54
CA GLY A 29 -5.43 19.18 2.51
C GLY A 29 -4.14 18.62 1.89
N TRP A 30 -3.68 17.50 2.41
CA TRP A 30 -2.48 16.81 1.93
C TRP A 30 -2.80 15.41 1.40
N GLY A 31 -2.18 15.07 0.28
CA GLY A 31 -2.25 13.75 -0.32
C GLY A 31 -0.89 13.23 -0.75
N GLU A 32 -0.84 11.97 -1.12
CA GLU A 32 0.36 11.32 -1.64
C GLU A 32 -0.01 10.49 -2.87
N ALA A 33 0.69 10.71 -3.97
CA ALA A 33 0.57 9.91 -5.19
C ALA A 33 1.80 9.01 -5.34
N PHE A 34 1.56 7.78 -5.81
CA PHE A 34 2.64 6.83 -6.08
C PHE A 34 3.67 7.45 -7.04
N GLY A 35 4.95 7.27 -6.73
CA GLY A 35 6.02 7.93 -7.48
C GLY A 35 7.13 6.97 -7.87
N TYR A 36 8.06 6.71 -6.97
CA TYR A 36 9.31 6.02 -7.23
C TYR A 36 9.98 6.59 -8.50
N THR A 37 10.43 5.76 -9.41
CA THR A 37 11.08 6.20 -10.66
C THR A 37 10.14 6.94 -11.62
N SER A 38 8.81 6.84 -11.44
CA SER A 38 7.78 7.51 -12.28
C SER A 38 7.28 8.84 -11.72
N TRP A 39 7.83 9.33 -10.61
CA TRP A 39 7.31 10.50 -9.90
C TRP A 39 7.13 11.74 -10.78
N LYS A 40 8.05 12.00 -11.75
CA LYS A 40 7.94 13.13 -12.68
C LYS A 40 6.73 13.00 -13.60
N ALA A 41 6.48 11.80 -14.13
CA ALA A 41 5.33 11.55 -14.99
C ALA A 41 4.02 11.71 -14.20
N VAL A 42 3.98 11.23 -12.97
CA VAL A 42 2.82 11.38 -12.08
C VAL A 42 2.61 12.85 -11.68
N LYS A 43 3.70 13.61 -11.41
CA LYS A 43 3.62 15.05 -11.15
C LYS A 43 2.97 15.79 -12.33
N ILE A 44 3.45 15.56 -13.55
CA ILE A 44 2.88 16.18 -14.76
C ILE A 44 1.41 15.77 -14.95
N ALA A 45 1.07 14.49 -14.71
CA ALA A 45 -0.33 14.06 -14.80
C ALA A 45 -1.23 14.77 -13.77
N ILE A 46 -0.72 15.04 -12.56
CA ILE A 46 -1.45 15.85 -11.56
C ILE A 46 -1.65 17.27 -12.09
N GLU A 47 -0.59 17.92 -12.53
CA GLU A 47 -0.58 19.34 -12.91
C GLU A 47 -1.37 19.62 -14.20
N GLU A 48 -1.21 18.78 -15.23
CA GLU A 48 -1.74 19.03 -16.58
C GLU A 48 -3.07 18.30 -16.87
N MET A 49 -3.37 17.21 -16.15
CA MET A 49 -4.55 16.40 -16.44
C MET A 49 -5.61 16.48 -15.34
N VAL A 50 -5.21 16.35 -14.06
CA VAL A 50 -6.15 16.24 -12.93
C VAL A 50 -6.51 17.61 -12.37
N ALA A 51 -5.53 18.46 -12.07
CA ALA A 51 -5.74 19.75 -11.43
C ALA A 51 -6.66 20.71 -12.23
N PRO A 52 -6.54 20.83 -13.58
CA PRO A 52 -7.43 21.67 -14.36
C PRO A 52 -8.91 21.31 -14.28
N LEU A 53 -9.22 20.04 -13.98
CA LEU A 53 -10.59 19.56 -13.83
C LEU A 53 -11.18 19.87 -12.45
N LEU A 54 -10.36 20.24 -11.47
CA LEU A 54 -10.74 20.45 -10.06
C LEU A 54 -10.72 21.89 -9.60
N ILE A 55 -9.87 22.73 -10.18
CA ILE A 55 -9.76 24.13 -9.77
C ILE A 55 -11.13 24.81 -9.88
N GLY A 56 -11.56 25.44 -8.78
CA GLY A 56 -12.87 26.13 -8.68
C GLY A 56 -14.08 25.20 -8.56
N LYS A 57 -13.90 23.89 -8.33
CA LYS A 57 -15.01 22.95 -8.11
C LYS A 57 -15.35 22.80 -6.65
N ASP A 58 -16.63 22.53 -6.40
CA ASP A 58 -17.11 22.13 -5.07
C ASP A 58 -16.64 20.71 -4.73
N ILE A 59 -16.00 20.55 -3.58
CA ILE A 59 -15.47 19.29 -3.07
C ILE A 59 -16.35 18.67 -1.97
N SER A 60 -17.54 19.19 -1.73
CA SER A 60 -18.44 18.65 -0.70
C SER A 60 -18.90 17.22 -0.96
N ASN A 61 -18.91 16.79 -2.23
CA ASN A 61 -19.25 15.43 -2.66
C ASN A 61 -18.06 14.77 -3.40
N ILE A 62 -17.04 14.34 -2.65
CA ILE A 62 -15.84 13.72 -3.23
C ILE A 62 -16.14 12.48 -4.11
N PRO A 63 -17.09 11.58 -3.76
CA PRO A 63 -17.47 10.48 -4.65
C PRO A 63 -17.87 10.90 -6.06
N GLU A 64 -18.60 11.99 -6.20
CA GLU A 64 -19.01 12.53 -7.50
C GLU A 64 -17.84 13.20 -8.23
N VAL A 65 -17.01 13.93 -7.51
CA VAL A 65 -15.76 14.50 -8.03
C VAL A 65 -14.88 13.39 -8.60
N LEU A 66 -14.65 12.32 -7.84
CA LEU A 66 -13.86 11.17 -8.29
C LEU A 66 -14.45 10.51 -9.55
N LEU A 67 -15.76 10.31 -9.58
CA LEU A 67 -16.43 9.75 -10.75
C LEU A 67 -16.25 10.64 -11.98
N THR A 68 -16.36 11.95 -11.82
CA THR A 68 -16.17 12.93 -12.89
C THR A 68 -14.73 12.92 -13.41
N LEU A 69 -13.73 12.89 -12.52
CA LEU A 69 -12.32 12.76 -12.90
C LEU A 69 -12.07 11.49 -13.71
N GLN A 70 -12.51 10.34 -13.21
CA GLN A 70 -12.32 9.07 -13.91
C GLN A 70 -13.03 9.03 -15.26
N LYS A 71 -14.22 9.63 -15.38
CA LYS A 71 -14.93 9.75 -16.67
C LYS A 71 -14.19 10.67 -17.64
N SER A 72 -13.72 11.82 -17.18
CA SER A 72 -13.02 12.78 -18.04
C SER A 72 -11.69 12.25 -18.55
N LEU A 73 -11.01 11.44 -17.73
CA LEU A 73 -9.67 10.92 -18.03
C LEU A 73 -9.65 9.47 -18.53
N HIS A 74 -10.82 8.85 -18.78
CA HIS A 74 -10.91 7.42 -19.13
C HIS A 74 -10.13 7.06 -20.40
N LEU A 75 -10.00 8.00 -21.36
CA LEU A 75 -9.25 7.82 -22.60
C LEU A 75 -7.76 7.56 -22.37
N PHE A 76 -7.22 8.09 -21.27
CA PHE A 76 -5.80 7.92 -20.87
C PHE A 76 -5.56 6.69 -20.00
N GLY A 77 -6.58 5.85 -19.84
CA GLY A 77 -6.56 4.63 -19.05
C GLY A 77 -6.93 4.88 -17.58
N ARG A 78 -7.64 3.90 -17.01
CA ARG A 78 -7.97 3.87 -15.58
C ARG A 78 -6.98 2.96 -14.86
N TYR A 79 -5.69 3.15 -15.13
CA TYR A 79 -4.58 2.33 -14.69
C TYR A 79 -3.30 3.16 -14.57
N GLY A 80 -2.35 2.74 -13.73
CA GLY A 80 -1.02 3.33 -13.65
C GLY A 80 -1.04 4.83 -13.34
N ILE A 81 -0.26 5.61 -14.09
CA ILE A 81 0.04 7.03 -13.83
C ILE A 81 -1.23 7.87 -13.67
N THR A 82 -2.26 7.66 -14.49
CA THR A 82 -3.53 8.39 -14.38
C THR A 82 -4.20 8.13 -13.02
N MET A 83 -4.27 6.87 -12.59
CA MET A 83 -4.88 6.53 -11.31
C MET A 83 -4.00 6.92 -10.12
N PHE A 84 -2.68 6.90 -10.26
CA PHE A 84 -1.76 7.41 -9.22
C PHE A 84 -1.97 8.90 -8.98
N ALA A 85 -2.07 9.69 -10.07
CA ALA A 85 -2.35 11.12 -9.99
C ALA A 85 -3.71 11.41 -9.33
N ILE A 86 -4.77 10.71 -9.77
CA ILE A 86 -6.11 10.83 -9.16
C ILE A 86 -6.07 10.46 -7.68
N SER A 87 -5.35 9.39 -7.31
CA SER A 87 -5.25 8.93 -5.91
C SER A 87 -4.67 9.99 -4.98
N GLY A 88 -3.56 10.61 -5.38
CA GLY A 88 -2.90 11.63 -4.57
C GLY A 88 -3.78 12.86 -4.36
N VAL A 89 -4.46 13.29 -5.41
CA VAL A 89 -5.38 14.43 -5.36
C VAL A 89 -6.61 14.09 -4.50
N GLU A 90 -7.19 12.92 -4.66
CA GLU A 90 -8.40 12.51 -3.93
C GLU A 90 -8.13 12.35 -2.43
N ILE A 91 -6.97 11.83 -2.04
CA ILE A 91 -6.55 11.79 -0.63
C ILE A 91 -6.46 13.20 -0.03
N ALA A 92 -5.92 14.19 -0.78
CA ALA A 92 -5.86 15.57 -0.33
C ALA A 92 -7.26 16.20 -0.19
N LEU A 93 -8.20 15.86 -1.07
CA LEU A 93 -9.60 16.32 -0.96
C LEU A 93 -10.25 15.78 0.33
N TRP A 94 -10.07 14.49 0.65
CA TRP A 94 -10.60 13.92 1.89
C TRP A 94 -9.97 14.54 3.15
N ASP A 95 -8.67 14.83 3.11
CA ASP A 95 -8.00 15.52 4.21
C ASP A 95 -8.58 16.91 4.42
N ALA A 96 -8.74 17.71 3.34
CA ALA A 96 -9.35 19.02 3.40
C ALA A 96 -10.81 18.97 3.91
N LEU A 97 -11.62 18.07 3.40
CA LEU A 97 -13.01 17.90 3.83
C LEU A 97 -13.11 17.46 5.30
N GLY A 98 -12.27 16.56 5.73
CA GLY A 98 -12.21 16.11 7.13
C GLY A 98 -11.84 17.26 8.07
N LYS A 99 -10.89 18.10 7.68
CA LYS A 99 -10.52 19.33 8.42
C LYS A 99 -11.66 20.34 8.44
N GLU A 100 -12.33 20.57 7.32
CA GLU A 100 -13.51 21.44 7.26
C GLU A 100 -14.63 20.98 8.20
N LYS A 101 -14.89 19.68 8.23
CA LYS A 101 -15.92 19.08 9.09
C LYS A 101 -15.45 18.87 10.53
N ASN A 102 -14.19 19.13 10.84
CA ASN A 102 -13.54 18.83 12.12
C ASN A 102 -13.72 17.36 12.53
N LYS A 103 -13.55 16.44 11.57
CA LYS A 103 -13.71 14.98 11.75
C LYS A 103 -12.59 14.20 11.08
N PRO A 104 -12.11 13.11 11.67
CA PRO A 104 -11.23 12.19 10.97
C PRO A 104 -11.97 11.52 9.79
N ILE A 105 -11.23 11.12 8.76
CA ILE A 105 -11.81 10.59 7.52
C ILE A 105 -12.69 9.37 7.77
N HIS A 106 -12.29 8.48 8.67
CA HIS A 106 -13.11 7.29 8.95
C HIS A 106 -14.52 7.62 9.45
N GLU A 107 -14.72 8.72 10.20
CA GLU A 107 -16.05 9.14 10.67
C GLU A 107 -16.93 9.68 9.54
N LEU A 108 -16.34 10.16 8.45
CA LEU A 108 -17.09 10.58 7.25
C LEU A 108 -17.54 9.40 6.38
N LEU A 109 -16.84 8.27 6.51
CA LEU A 109 -17.09 7.07 5.70
C LEU A 109 -17.93 6.01 6.43
N GLY A 110 -17.82 5.92 7.76
CA GLY A 110 -18.53 4.91 8.52
C GLY A 110 -18.12 4.79 9.98
N LYS A 111 -18.52 3.69 10.60
CA LYS A 111 -18.23 3.42 12.01
C LYS A 111 -16.88 2.73 12.14
N LYS A 112 -16.02 3.27 13.01
CA LYS A 112 -14.75 2.66 13.40
C LYS A 112 -14.98 1.31 14.11
N ASN A 113 -14.23 0.30 13.70
CA ASN A 113 -14.21 -1.03 14.32
C ASN A 113 -12.97 -1.24 15.20
N LYS A 114 -11.84 -0.60 14.87
CA LYS A 114 -10.57 -0.75 15.59
C LYS A 114 -9.72 0.52 15.47
N ASP A 115 -8.77 0.68 16.38
CA ASP A 115 -7.83 1.82 16.41
C ASP A 115 -6.37 1.40 16.65
N LEU A 116 -6.12 0.10 16.71
CA LEU A 116 -4.78 -0.46 16.87
C LEU A 116 -4.57 -1.57 15.83
N PHE A 117 -3.50 -1.47 15.05
CA PHE A 117 -3.23 -2.35 13.92
C PHE A 117 -1.91 -3.07 14.10
N LYS A 118 -1.89 -4.38 13.91
CA LYS A 118 -0.66 -5.15 13.78
C LYS A 118 0.09 -4.69 12.53
N ALA A 119 1.42 -4.60 12.62
CA ALA A 119 2.28 -4.26 11.51
C ALA A 119 3.25 -5.40 11.20
N TYR A 120 3.65 -5.50 9.96
CA TYR A 120 4.80 -6.30 9.56
C TYR A 120 5.89 -5.42 8.97
N SER A 121 7.14 -5.81 9.18
CA SER A 121 8.27 -5.20 8.50
C SER A 121 8.41 -5.81 7.10
N SER A 122 8.45 -4.96 6.08
CA SER A 122 8.64 -5.34 4.69
C SER A 122 10.12 -5.11 4.34
N LEU A 123 10.89 -6.20 4.24
CA LEU A 123 12.33 -6.18 4.01
C LEU A 123 12.64 -6.11 2.53
N PHE A 124 13.76 -5.47 2.16
CA PHE A 124 14.24 -5.47 0.79
C PHE A 124 14.72 -6.85 0.32
N ARG A 125 14.90 -6.99 -1.00
CA ARG A 125 15.63 -8.09 -1.59
C ARG A 125 17.13 -7.84 -1.41
N TYR A 126 17.74 -8.59 -0.49
CA TYR A 126 19.18 -8.45 -0.18
C TYR A 126 20.03 -9.42 -0.99
N GLY A 127 19.50 -10.58 -1.39
CA GLY A 127 20.20 -11.60 -2.16
C GLY A 127 21.41 -12.22 -1.45
N ASP A 128 21.48 -12.07 -0.13
CA ASP A 128 22.56 -12.62 0.71
C ASP A 128 21.93 -13.22 1.99
N PRO A 129 21.99 -14.56 2.15
CA PRO A 129 21.34 -15.24 3.27
C PRO A 129 21.74 -14.70 4.65
N LYS A 130 23.01 -14.31 4.84
CA LYS A 130 23.49 -13.77 6.12
C LYS A 130 22.84 -12.43 6.43
N ILE A 131 22.71 -11.57 5.42
CA ILE A 131 22.06 -10.27 5.56
C ILE A 131 20.58 -10.45 5.81
N VAL A 132 19.90 -11.34 5.08
CA VAL A 132 18.47 -11.64 5.28
C VAL A 132 18.21 -12.10 6.72
N GLU A 133 18.95 -13.10 7.22
CA GLU A 133 18.82 -13.58 8.60
C GLU A 133 19.04 -12.45 9.61
N GLN A 134 20.10 -11.66 9.43
CA GLN A 134 20.43 -10.53 10.30
C GLN A 134 19.31 -9.48 10.31
N LYS A 135 18.76 -9.11 9.13
CA LYS A 135 17.71 -8.11 9.01
C LYS A 135 16.38 -8.58 9.60
N CYS A 136 16.07 -9.87 9.48
CA CYS A 136 14.91 -10.44 10.18
C CYS A 136 15.06 -10.29 11.69
N LYS A 137 16.20 -10.69 12.27
CA LYS A 137 16.46 -10.56 13.70
C LYS A 137 16.40 -9.10 14.17
N GLN A 138 17.06 -8.19 13.44
CA GLN A 138 17.02 -6.76 13.73
C GLN A 138 15.59 -6.21 13.72
N SER A 139 14.75 -6.64 12.79
CA SER A 139 13.35 -6.24 12.73
C SER A 139 12.55 -6.72 13.94
N LEU A 140 12.83 -7.94 14.43
CA LEU A 140 12.19 -8.46 15.64
C LEU A 140 12.66 -7.70 16.90
N ASP A 141 13.95 -7.36 16.97
CA ASP A 141 14.51 -6.53 18.06
C ASP A 141 13.89 -5.12 18.05
N ASP A 142 13.54 -4.58 16.89
CA ASP A 142 12.79 -3.32 16.73
C ASP A 142 11.30 -3.46 17.12
N GLY A 143 10.84 -4.67 17.50
CA GLY A 143 9.52 -4.94 18.05
C GLY A 143 8.48 -5.43 17.04
N TYR A 144 8.82 -5.64 15.76
CA TYR A 144 7.91 -6.26 14.80
C TYR A 144 7.66 -7.72 15.13
N GLN A 145 6.44 -8.20 14.89
CA GLN A 145 6.01 -9.57 15.18
C GLN A 145 5.63 -10.35 13.92
N ALA A 146 5.87 -9.79 12.77
CA ALA A 146 5.66 -10.40 11.46
C ALA A 146 6.63 -9.75 10.45
N ILE A 147 7.07 -10.53 9.46
CA ILE A 147 8.07 -10.10 8.48
C ILE A 147 7.60 -10.50 7.09
N LYS A 148 7.75 -9.59 6.11
CA LYS A 148 7.65 -9.88 4.67
C LYS A 148 9.04 -9.81 4.04
N LEU A 149 9.42 -10.86 3.31
CA LEU A 149 10.63 -10.92 2.49
C LEU A 149 10.30 -10.56 1.05
N HIS A 150 11.31 -10.07 0.32
CA HIS A 150 11.26 -9.92 -1.14
C HIS A 150 12.31 -10.82 -1.83
N GLU A 151 12.60 -11.97 -1.26
CA GLU A 151 13.61 -12.90 -1.76
C GLU A 151 13.00 -13.92 -2.73
N ILE A 152 13.81 -14.37 -3.71
CA ILE A 152 13.38 -15.38 -4.69
C ILE A 152 14.25 -16.65 -4.66
N GLU A 153 15.47 -16.55 -4.11
CA GLU A 153 16.39 -17.66 -3.97
C GLU A 153 16.11 -18.47 -2.71
N ASN A 154 16.08 -19.81 -2.83
CA ASN A 154 15.71 -20.71 -1.74
C ASN A 154 16.56 -20.50 -0.48
N ASN A 155 17.88 -20.35 -0.62
CA ASN A 155 18.79 -20.13 0.51
C ASN A 155 18.52 -18.81 1.26
N CYS A 156 18.07 -17.76 0.56
CA CYS A 156 17.68 -16.49 1.17
C CYS A 156 16.33 -16.63 1.89
N ILE A 157 15.37 -17.35 1.31
CA ILE A 157 14.06 -17.62 1.94
C ILE A 157 14.24 -18.47 3.20
N GLU A 158 15.08 -19.50 3.17
CA GLU A 158 15.44 -20.32 4.35
C GLU A 158 16.08 -19.47 5.45
N ALA A 159 17.02 -18.59 5.08
CA ALA A 159 17.65 -17.67 6.02
C ALA A 159 16.63 -16.71 6.64
N GLY A 160 15.65 -16.24 5.87
CA GLY A 160 14.53 -15.45 6.35
C GLY A 160 13.67 -16.23 7.35
N ARG A 161 13.30 -17.47 7.07
CA ARG A 161 12.58 -18.34 8.02
C ARG A 161 13.37 -18.58 9.30
N LYS A 162 14.68 -18.84 9.19
CA LYS A 162 15.57 -19.00 10.32
C LYS A 162 15.64 -17.72 11.19
N GLY A 163 15.77 -16.55 10.55
CA GLY A 163 15.82 -15.26 11.25
C GLY A 163 14.51 -14.87 11.92
N THR A 164 13.36 -15.25 11.32
CA THR A 164 12.01 -14.97 11.82
C THR A 164 11.55 -15.97 12.89
N GLY A 165 12.18 -17.16 12.98
CA GLY A 165 11.76 -18.22 13.89
C GLY A 165 10.36 -18.75 13.57
N ASN A 166 9.46 -18.80 14.55
CA ASN A 166 8.08 -19.28 14.38
C ASN A 166 7.04 -18.18 14.13
N LEU A 167 7.48 -16.92 14.04
CA LEU A 167 6.57 -15.81 13.81
C LEU A 167 6.03 -15.80 12.36
N PRO A 168 4.92 -15.08 12.08
CA PRO A 168 4.39 -14.94 10.74
C PRO A 168 5.45 -14.44 9.75
N LEU A 169 5.61 -15.18 8.66
CA LEU A 169 6.52 -14.85 7.56
C LEU A 169 5.72 -14.82 6.27
N MET A 170 5.81 -13.72 5.56
CA MET A 170 5.24 -13.52 4.24
C MET A 170 6.37 -13.47 3.21
N LEU A 171 6.08 -13.91 2.01
CA LEU A 171 7.03 -13.86 0.91
C LEU A 171 6.38 -13.17 -0.29
N ASP A 172 6.92 -12.03 -0.66
CA ASP A 172 6.58 -11.30 -1.86
C ASP A 172 7.68 -11.54 -2.90
N THR A 173 7.32 -12.07 -4.01
CA THR A 173 8.29 -12.42 -5.06
C THR A 173 8.34 -11.38 -6.18
N ASN A 174 7.36 -10.49 -6.30
CA ASN A 174 7.23 -9.49 -7.37
C ASN A 174 7.22 -10.15 -8.78
N CYS A 175 6.38 -11.13 -8.98
CA CYS A 175 6.06 -11.76 -10.26
C CYS A 175 7.24 -12.39 -11.03
N PRO A 176 8.17 -13.15 -10.42
CA PRO A 176 9.33 -13.65 -11.14
C PRO A 176 9.09 -15.00 -11.82
N TRP A 177 8.03 -15.73 -11.46
CA TRP A 177 7.86 -17.14 -11.84
C TRP A 177 6.68 -17.35 -12.80
N THR A 178 6.68 -18.53 -13.42
CA THR A 178 5.51 -19.11 -14.08
C THR A 178 4.70 -19.96 -13.09
N TYR A 179 3.54 -20.45 -13.53
CA TYR A 179 2.77 -21.44 -12.76
C TYR A 179 3.59 -22.70 -12.47
N GLU A 180 4.28 -23.25 -13.48
CA GLU A 180 5.09 -24.46 -13.39
C GLU A 180 6.27 -24.26 -12.43
N GLU A 181 6.97 -23.14 -12.51
CA GLU A 181 8.08 -22.82 -11.61
C GLU A 181 7.61 -22.66 -10.17
N THR A 182 6.46 -22.04 -9.95
CA THR A 182 5.84 -21.90 -8.63
C THR A 182 5.47 -23.26 -8.06
N MET A 183 4.84 -24.12 -8.88
CA MET A 183 4.45 -25.46 -8.45
C MET A 183 5.65 -26.37 -8.19
N ALA A 184 6.74 -26.23 -8.95
CA ALA A 184 7.99 -26.95 -8.69
C ALA A 184 8.62 -26.62 -7.32
N LYS A 185 8.35 -25.39 -6.80
CA LYS A 185 8.80 -24.96 -5.47
C LYS A 185 7.81 -25.31 -4.33
N LYS A 186 6.68 -25.96 -4.63
CA LYS A 186 5.58 -26.19 -3.68
C LYS A 186 6.02 -26.78 -2.34
N ASP A 187 6.76 -27.89 -2.35
CA ASP A 187 7.16 -28.58 -1.13
C ASP A 187 8.16 -27.73 -0.32
N PHE A 188 9.08 -27.08 -1.00
CA PHE A 188 10.00 -26.13 -0.38
C PHE A 188 9.24 -24.99 0.31
N LEU A 189 8.34 -24.30 -0.41
CA LEU A 189 7.58 -23.17 0.11
C LEU A 189 6.65 -23.56 1.27
N LYS A 190 6.05 -24.77 1.23
CA LYS A 190 5.27 -25.30 2.34
C LYS A 190 6.09 -25.49 3.61
N ASN A 191 7.33 -25.98 3.48
CA ASN A 191 8.24 -26.14 4.62
C ASN A 191 8.61 -24.80 5.26
N MET A 192 8.53 -23.71 4.51
CA MET A 192 8.74 -22.34 5.02
C MET A 192 7.56 -21.85 5.87
N LYS A 193 6.42 -22.53 5.93
CA LYS A 193 5.23 -22.18 6.71
C LYS A 193 4.85 -20.70 6.52
N LEU A 194 4.72 -20.28 5.26
CA LEU A 194 4.39 -18.90 4.91
C LEU A 194 2.96 -18.55 5.32
N THR A 195 2.77 -17.34 5.82
CA THR A 195 1.44 -16.75 6.05
C THR A 195 0.73 -16.52 4.74
N TRP A 196 1.45 -16.03 3.72
CA TRP A 196 1.05 -15.98 2.32
C TRP A 196 2.25 -15.92 1.40
N LEU A 197 2.02 -16.31 0.15
CA LEU A 197 2.89 -16.06 -0.99
C LEU A 197 2.25 -14.93 -1.83
N GLU A 198 2.99 -13.84 -2.03
CA GLU A 198 2.55 -12.63 -2.71
C GLU A 198 3.12 -12.57 -4.11
N GLU A 199 2.25 -12.28 -5.09
CA GLU A 199 2.57 -12.06 -6.50
C GLU A 199 3.58 -13.07 -7.09
N PRO A 200 3.28 -14.40 -7.08
CA PRO A 200 4.25 -15.39 -7.55
C PRO A 200 4.49 -15.38 -9.04
N ILE A 201 3.51 -14.99 -9.86
CA ILE A 201 3.54 -15.16 -11.32
C ILE A 201 3.41 -13.86 -12.10
N TYR A 202 3.93 -13.85 -13.33
CA TYR A 202 3.72 -12.81 -14.33
C TYR A 202 2.83 -13.33 -15.46
N PRO A 203 1.87 -12.56 -15.96
CA PRO A 203 1.53 -11.21 -15.48
C PRO A 203 0.68 -11.24 -14.18
N PRO A 204 0.74 -10.17 -13.34
CA PRO A 204 0.00 -10.13 -12.06
C PRO A 204 -1.52 -10.10 -12.21
N GLU A 205 -2.05 -9.76 -13.37
CA GLU A 205 -3.48 -9.76 -13.69
C GLU A 205 -4.01 -11.08 -14.27
N ASP A 206 -3.19 -12.12 -14.37
CA ASP A 206 -3.65 -13.48 -14.73
C ASP A 206 -4.36 -14.14 -13.53
N TYR A 207 -5.57 -13.65 -13.27
CA TYR A 207 -6.38 -14.09 -12.14
C TYR A 207 -6.84 -15.55 -12.26
N GLU A 208 -6.91 -16.09 -13.47
CA GLU A 208 -7.25 -17.50 -13.70
C GLU A 208 -6.11 -18.42 -13.20
N THR A 209 -4.89 -18.13 -13.58
CA THR A 209 -3.71 -18.87 -13.13
C THR A 209 -3.45 -18.68 -11.63
N LEU A 210 -3.64 -17.46 -11.11
CA LEU A 210 -3.56 -17.19 -9.66
C LEU A 210 -4.61 -17.99 -8.88
N ALA A 211 -5.84 -18.11 -9.39
CA ALA A 211 -6.90 -18.91 -8.76
C ALA A 211 -6.54 -20.39 -8.71
N LYS A 212 -5.93 -20.92 -9.78
CA LYS A 212 -5.41 -22.29 -9.82
C LYS A 212 -4.32 -22.51 -8.78
N LEU A 213 -3.35 -21.57 -8.68
CA LEU A 213 -2.31 -21.61 -7.65
C LEU A 213 -2.90 -21.54 -6.23
N ASN A 214 -3.82 -20.60 -5.98
CA ASN A 214 -4.45 -20.43 -4.67
C ASN A 214 -5.17 -21.70 -4.20
N LYS A 215 -5.72 -22.50 -5.14
CA LYS A 215 -6.35 -23.78 -4.85
C LYS A 215 -5.35 -24.92 -4.64
N GLU A 216 -4.28 -24.97 -5.44
CA GLU A 216 -3.44 -26.18 -5.58
C GLU A 216 -2.13 -26.10 -4.79
N LEU A 217 -1.60 -24.90 -4.53
CA LEU A 217 -0.31 -24.73 -3.86
C LEU A 217 -0.37 -25.16 -2.39
N GLY A 218 -1.50 -24.92 -1.71
CA GLY A 218 -1.68 -25.18 -0.29
C GLY A 218 -0.99 -24.14 0.60
N ILE A 219 -0.73 -22.96 0.05
CA ILE A 219 -0.25 -21.75 0.72
C ILE A 219 -1.20 -20.63 0.28
N PRO A 220 -1.71 -19.78 1.19
CA PRO A 220 -2.54 -18.65 0.80
C PRO A 220 -1.83 -17.74 -0.19
N ILE A 221 -2.50 -17.35 -1.27
CA ILE A 221 -1.99 -16.35 -2.22
C ILE A 221 -2.46 -14.95 -1.79
N ALA A 222 -1.57 -13.98 -1.90
CA ALA A 222 -1.87 -12.56 -1.80
C ALA A 222 -1.52 -11.86 -3.12
N CYS A 223 -2.36 -10.92 -3.56
CA CYS A 223 -2.09 -10.09 -4.73
C CYS A 223 -2.96 -8.83 -4.75
N GLY A 224 -2.61 -7.89 -5.61
CA GLY A 224 -3.42 -6.69 -5.85
C GLY A 224 -2.71 -5.36 -5.68
N GLU A 225 -1.44 -5.32 -5.32
CA GLU A 225 -0.69 -4.06 -5.28
C GLU A 225 -0.59 -3.38 -6.66
N ASN A 226 -0.69 -4.17 -7.73
CA ASN A 226 -0.65 -3.71 -9.11
C ASN A 226 -2.03 -3.45 -9.73
N ALA A 227 -3.13 -3.83 -9.06
CA ALA A 227 -4.49 -3.54 -9.50
C ALA A 227 -4.91 -2.10 -9.17
N CYS A 228 -5.71 -1.47 -10.04
CA CYS A 228 -5.98 -0.03 -9.97
C CYS A 228 -7.44 0.36 -9.73
N THR A 229 -8.42 -0.51 -9.85
CA THR A 229 -9.84 -0.15 -9.72
C THR A 229 -10.64 -1.20 -8.96
N GLU A 230 -11.79 -0.79 -8.43
CA GLU A 230 -12.72 -1.75 -7.81
C GLU A 230 -13.12 -2.89 -8.75
N PHE A 231 -13.11 -2.67 -10.08
CA PHE A 231 -13.50 -3.69 -11.06
C PHE A 231 -12.47 -4.80 -11.18
N GLU A 232 -11.19 -4.46 -11.09
CA GLU A 232 -10.13 -5.47 -11.06
C GLU A 232 -10.21 -6.30 -9.78
N PHE A 233 -10.43 -5.68 -8.62
CA PHE A 233 -10.62 -6.40 -7.37
C PHE A 233 -11.91 -7.24 -7.37
N LYS A 234 -12.99 -6.77 -7.99
CA LYS A 234 -14.20 -7.58 -8.19
C LYS A 234 -13.92 -8.82 -9.04
N SER A 235 -13.12 -8.67 -10.11
CA SER A 235 -12.70 -9.79 -10.96
C SER A 235 -11.82 -10.78 -10.19
N MET A 236 -10.82 -10.29 -9.47
CA MET A 236 -9.93 -11.07 -8.61
C MET A 236 -10.71 -11.90 -7.57
N ILE A 237 -11.66 -11.28 -6.89
CA ILE A 237 -12.51 -11.93 -5.88
C ILE A 237 -13.43 -12.97 -6.52
N LYS A 238 -14.10 -12.63 -7.64
CA LYS A 238 -14.99 -13.53 -8.37
C LYS A 238 -14.28 -14.79 -8.83
N GLN A 239 -13.05 -14.65 -9.30
CA GLN A 239 -12.22 -15.77 -9.77
C GLN A 239 -11.53 -16.53 -8.62
N LYS A 240 -11.59 -16.03 -7.38
CA LYS A 240 -10.88 -16.60 -6.22
C LYS A 240 -9.36 -16.60 -6.40
N ALA A 241 -8.83 -15.59 -7.08
CA ALA A 241 -7.42 -15.48 -7.42
C ALA A 241 -6.52 -15.39 -6.18
N ALA A 242 -7.02 -14.85 -5.07
CA ALA A 242 -6.25 -14.68 -3.84
C ALA A 242 -7.09 -14.94 -2.59
N THR A 243 -6.41 -15.36 -1.52
CA THR A 243 -6.96 -15.42 -0.16
C THR A 243 -6.92 -14.04 0.50
N TYR A 244 -5.89 -13.26 0.18
CA TYR A 244 -5.70 -11.89 0.66
C TYR A 244 -5.58 -10.94 -0.53
N ILE A 245 -6.38 -9.87 -0.54
CA ILE A 245 -6.24 -8.81 -1.55
C ILE A 245 -5.51 -7.61 -0.96
N GLN A 246 -4.69 -6.94 -1.78
CA GLN A 246 -3.74 -5.94 -1.34
C GLN A 246 -3.87 -4.60 -2.08
N PRO A 247 -5.03 -3.90 -1.95
CA PRO A 247 -5.18 -2.59 -2.57
C PRO A 247 -4.20 -1.58 -1.97
N SER A 248 -3.69 -0.69 -2.82
CA SER A 248 -2.85 0.44 -2.42
C SER A 248 -3.61 1.75 -2.61
N VAL A 249 -3.89 2.49 -1.53
CA VAL A 249 -4.71 3.72 -1.57
C VAL A 249 -4.14 4.79 -2.51
N ILE A 250 -2.81 4.84 -2.67
CA ILE A 250 -2.13 5.78 -3.57
C ILE A 250 -2.07 5.32 -5.03
N LYS A 251 -2.65 4.15 -5.36
CA LYS A 251 -2.65 3.55 -6.70
C LYS A 251 -4.06 3.31 -7.26
N VAL A 252 -5.03 3.03 -6.40
CA VAL A 252 -6.38 2.56 -6.83
C VAL A 252 -7.36 3.68 -7.18
N GLY A 253 -7.00 4.94 -6.99
CA GLY A 253 -7.89 6.10 -7.17
C GLY A 253 -8.25 6.81 -5.86
N GLY A 254 -7.53 6.50 -4.77
CA GLY A 254 -7.68 7.17 -3.49
C GLY A 254 -8.55 6.42 -2.48
N ILE A 255 -9.01 7.16 -1.49
CA ILE A 255 -9.71 6.67 -0.30
C ILE A 255 -11.07 6.07 -0.66
N TYR A 256 -11.88 6.74 -1.48
CA TYR A 256 -13.23 6.26 -1.78
C TYR A 256 -13.23 5.01 -2.65
N GLU A 257 -12.32 4.94 -3.63
CA GLU A 257 -12.16 3.72 -4.43
C GLU A 257 -11.72 2.53 -3.55
N MET A 258 -10.73 2.72 -2.69
CA MET A 258 -10.29 1.69 -1.75
C MET A 258 -11.39 1.31 -0.74
N TYR A 259 -12.18 2.28 -0.29
CA TYR A 259 -13.34 2.02 0.58
C TYR A 259 -14.35 1.07 -0.08
N LYS A 260 -14.67 1.29 -1.37
CA LYS A 260 -15.55 0.39 -2.13
C LYS A 260 -14.96 -1.02 -2.28
N ILE A 261 -13.64 -1.11 -2.50
CA ILE A 261 -12.92 -2.40 -2.55
C ILE A 261 -13.06 -3.14 -1.22
N ILE A 262 -12.82 -2.47 -0.09
CA ILE A 262 -12.96 -3.03 1.25
C ILE A 262 -14.39 -3.54 1.47
N GLN A 263 -15.41 -2.73 1.16
CA GLN A 263 -16.82 -3.14 1.30
C GLN A 263 -17.14 -4.37 0.45
N HIS A 264 -16.62 -4.42 -0.78
CA HIS A 264 -16.83 -5.56 -1.67
C HIS A 264 -16.14 -6.84 -1.13
N ALA A 265 -14.92 -6.71 -0.64
CA ALA A 265 -14.17 -7.80 -0.02
C ALA A 265 -14.91 -8.36 1.22
N GLU A 266 -15.41 -7.49 2.08
CA GLU A 266 -16.18 -7.90 3.26
C GLU A 266 -17.45 -8.65 2.91
N LYS A 267 -18.21 -8.20 1.90
CA LYS A 267 -19.42 -8.89 1.40
C LYS A 267 -19.12 -10.30 0.89
N ASN A 268 -17.92 -10.52 0.38
CA ASN A 268 -17.46 -11.81 -0.15
C ASN A 268 -16.58 -12.60 0.85
N ASN A 269 -16.49 -12.15 2.08
CA ASN A 269 -15.67 -12.77 3.15
C ASN A 269 -14.18 -12.88 2.81
N ILE A 270 -13.65 -11.97 2.01
CA ILE A 270 -12.21 -11.87 1.66
C ILE A 270 -11.52 -10.93 2.63
N SER A 271 -10.27 -11.24 3.00
CA SER A 271 -9.45 -10.39 3.86
C SER A 271 -8.64 -9.40 3.04
N VAL A 272 -8.60 -8.16 3.52
CA VAL A 272 -7.81 -7.07 2.92
C VAL A 272 -6.55 -6.86 3.75
N MET A 273 -5.39 -6.97 3.10
CA MET A 273 -4.06 -6.69 3.66
C MET A 273 -3.44 -5.56 2.82
N PRO A 274 -3.66 -4.29 3.18
CA PRO A 274 -3.27 -3.17 2.31
C PRO A 274 -1.79 -3.16 1.99
N HIS A 275 -1.44 -2.95 0.73
CA HIS A 275 -0.09 -2.58 0.34
C HIS A 275 0.18 -1.14 0.79
N THR A 276 1.19 -0.91 1.63
CA THR A 276 1.50 0.40 2.23
C THR A 276 3.00 0.70 2.27
N ALA A 277 3.70 0.39 1.19
CA ALA A 277 5.15 0.65 1.06
C ALA A 277 5.46 2.17 0.88
N TYR A 278 4.83 3.03 1.68
CA TYR A 278 4.97 4.49 1.66
C TYR A 278 4.87 5.08 3.07
N PHE A 279 5.16 6.38 3.23
CA PHE A 279 5.45 6.99 4.54
C PHE A 279 4.63 8.25 4.84
N GLY A 280 3.99 8.82 3.85
CA GLY A 280 3.31 10.12 3.91
C GLY A 280 1.80 10.03 4.12
N PRO A 281 1.03 10.95 3.53
CA PRO A 281 -0.44 11.01 3.61
C PRO A 281 -1.14 9.71 3.24
N GLY A 282 -0.61 8.95 2.28
CA GLY A 282 -1.14 7.64 1.88
C GLY A 282 -1.10 6.62 3.01
N PHE A 283 -0.04 6.63 3.83
CA PHE A 283 0.05 5.75 5.00
C PHE A 283 -1.05 6.05 6.01
N LEU A 284 -1.28 7.33 6.35
CA LEU A 284 -2.36 7.71 7.25
C LEU A 284 -3.74 7.41 6.68
N ALA A 285 -3.94 7.65 5.38
CA ALA A 285 -5.17 7.29 4.67
C ALA A 285 -5.47 5.78 4.79
N THR A 286 -4.44 4.94 4.66
CA THR A 286 -4.58 3.49 4.87
C THR A 286 -5.00 3.15 6.30
N LEU A 287 -4.44 3.82 7.33
CA LEU A 287 -4.86 3.61 8.72
C LEU A 287 -6.33 4.03 8.95
N GLN A 288 -6.75 5.16 8.36
CA GLN A 288 -8.15 5.60 8.42
C GLN A 288 -9.08 4.54 7.83
N LEU A 289 -8.76 3.98 6.67
CA LEU A 289 -9.53 2.93 6.02
C LEU A 289 -9.47 1.59 6.76
N ALA A 290 -8.29 1.19 7.26
CA ALA A 290 -8.13 -0.04 8.04
C ALA A 290 -8.98 -0.02 9.32
N SER A 291 -9.26 1.16 9.88
CA SER A 291 -10.12 1.31 11.06
C SER A 291 -11.57 0.88 10.80
N LEU A 292 -12.02 0.92 9.55
CA LEU A 292 -13.37 0.52 9.14
C LEU A 292 -13.49 -0.99 8.88
N MET A 293 -12.38 -1.70 8.72
CA MET A 293 -12.37 -3.13 8.40
C MET A 293 -12.81 -3.96 9.61
N LYS A 294 -13.70 -4.93 9.40
CA LYS A 294 -14.17 -5.86 10.44
C LYS A 294 -13.15 -6.95 10.72
N LYS A 295 -12.55 -7.50 9.66
CA LYS A 295 -11.54 -8.55 9.76
C LYS A 295 -10.21 -7.99 10.26
N GLU A 296 -9.39 -8.86 10.83
CA GLU A 296 -8.01 -8.51 11.16
C GLU A 296 -7.25 -8.15 9.88
N THR A 297 -6.42 -7.12 9.98
CA THR A 297 -5.56 -6.67 8.91
C THR A 297 -4.17 -6.38 9.46
N TYR A 298 -3.16 -6.61 8.66
CA TYR A 298 -1.80 -6.16 8.92
C TYR A 298 -1.52 -4.89 8.12
N ILE A 299 -0.77 -3.97 8.74
CA ILE A 299 -0.26 -2.78 8.07
C ILE A 299 1.19 -3.04 7.68
N GLU A 300 1.46 -2.92 6.40
CA GLU A 300 2.82 -2.99 5.88
C GLU A 300 3.64 -1.80 6.33
N ARG A 301 4.89 -2.05 6.71
CA ARG A 301 5.87 -0.99 6.90
C ARG A 301 7.16 -1.33 6.18
N PHE A 302 7.50 -0.57 5.17
CA PHE A 302 8.77 -0.70 4.49
C PHE A 302 9.91 -0.50 5.49
N TYR A 303 10.77 -1.50 5.65
CA TYR A 303 11.81 -1.51 6.67
C TYR A 303 13.05 -0.76 6.20
N LEU A 304 12.90 0.56 6.21
CA LEU A 304 13.89 1.54 5.80
C LEU A 304 14.20 2.52 6.91
N ASP A 305 15.46 2.94 6.99
CA ASP A 305 15.84 4.15 7.71
C ASP A 305 15.73 5.34 6.74
N ILE A 306 14.73 6.18 6.97
CA ILE A 306 14.56 7.45 6.26
C ILE A 306 15.14 8.59 7.10
N ASP A 307 15.75 9.58 6.44
CA ASP A 307 16.41 10.70 7.13
C ASP A 307 15.41 11.55 7.91
N GLN A 308 14.18 11.70 7.38
CA GLN A 308 13.15 12.52 7.97
C GLN A 308 11.80 11.81 8.05
N GLU A 309 11.22 11.80 9.24
CA GLU A 309 9.82 11.35 9.41
C GLU A 309 8.84 12.36 8.83
N PHE A 310 7.80 11.86 8.18
CA PHE A 310 6.65 12.66 7.75
C PHE A 310 5.79 13.08 8.93
N TYR A 311 5.58 12.14 9.83
CA TYR A 311 4.73 12.32 11.00
C TYR A 311 5.44 11.82 12.26
N PRO A 312 5.38 12.55 13.37
CA PRO A 312 5.94 12.10 14.64
C PRO A 312 5.39 10.73 15.06
N ASN A 313 6.27 9.85 15.53
CA ASN A 313 5.93 8.51 16.03
C ASN A 313 5.42 7.51 14.98
N PHE A 314 5.60 7.77 13.68
CA PHE A 314 5.22 6.85 12.60
C PHE A 314 6.41 6.28 11.83
N LYS A 315 7.63 6.55 12.26
CA LYS A 315 8.84 5.98 11.62
C LYS A 315 8.88 4.46 11.74
N LYS A 316 8.61 3.94 12.93
CA LYS A 316 8.55 2.50 13.24
C LYS A 316 7.26 2.16 13.98
N ALA A 317 6.81 0.90 13.86
CA ALA A 317 5.70 0.40 14.64
C ALA A 317 6.10 0.28 16.12
N MET A 318 5.27 0.78 17.03
CA MET A 318 5.50 0.63 18.46
C MET A 318 5.03 -0.75 18.93
N ASN A 319 5.96 -1.59 19.38
CA ASN A 319 5.67 -2.98 19.75
C ASN A 319 4.91 -3.73 18.62
N GLY A 320 5.34 -3.55 17.38
CA GLY A 320 4.75 -4.17 16.22
C GLY A 320 3.35 -3.67 15.84
N LYS A 321 2.94 -2.49 16.32
CA LYS A 321 1.59 -1.95 16.08
C LYS A 321 1.61 -0.46 15.76
N TYR A 322 0.61 -0.02 14.99
CA TYR A 322 0.28 1.40 14.77
C TYR A 322 -1.05 1.74 15.40
N LYS A 323 -1.11 2.89 16.06
CA LYS A 323 -2.35 3.46 16.59
C LYS A 323 -2.95 4.43 15.56
N LEU A 324 -4.27 4.38 15.40
CA LEU A 324 -5.00 5.31 14.56
C LEU A 324 -4.87 6.74 15.08
N PRO A 325 -4.44 7.71 14.26
CA PRO A 325 -4.50 9.11 14.63
C PRO A 325 -5.95 9.61 14.68
N SER A 326 -6.25 10.51 15.61
CA SER A 326 -7.63 10.90 15.96
C SER A 326 -7.99 12.36 15.61
N GLY A 327 -7.07 13.14 15.05
CA GLY A 327 -7.35 14.51 14.62
C GLY A 327 -8.22 14.55 13.34
N PRO A 328 -8.65 15.74 12.92
CA PRO A 328 -9.40 15.94 11.68
C PRO A 328 -8.62 15.46 10.44
N GLY A 329 -9.33 15.17 9.38
CA GLY A 329 -8.75 14.72 8.11
C GLY A 329 -8.02 13.40 8.27
N LEU A 330 -6.76 13.35 7.88
CA LEU A 330 -5.87 12.18 8.05
C LEU A 330 -5.52 11.89 9.51
N GLY A 331 -5.85 12.81 10.43
CA GLY A 331 -5.67 12.63 11.87
C GLY A 331 -4.43 13.26 12.47
N ILE A 332 -3.46 13.64 11.63
CA ILE A 332 -2.24 14.38 12.01
C ILE A 332 -1.89 15.32 10.86
N ASP A 333 -1.57 16.58 11.18
CA ASP A 333 -1.10 17.54 10.20
C ASP A 333 0.35 17.26 9.77
N LEU A 334 0.61 17.45 8.49
CA LEU A 334 1.94 17.36 7.91
C LEU A 334 2.76 18.61 8.27
N ASP A 335 3.91 18.44 8.88
CA ASP A 335 4.88 19.53 9.05
C ASP A 335 5.66 19.74 7.75
N TYR A 336 5.05 20.45 6.80
CA TYR A 336 5.67 20.73 5.51
C TYR A 336 6.96 21.53 5.62
N LYS A 337 7.07 22.47 6.57
CA LYS A 337 8.28 23.26 6.79
C LYS A 337 9.49 22.37 7.08
N ARG A 338 9.27 21.28 7.80
CA ARG A 338 10.30 20.27 8.11
C ARG A 338 10.70 19.45 6.87
N LEU A 339 9.76 19.22 5.95
CA LEU A 339 9.98 18.40 4.76
C LEU A 339 10.45 19.19 3.53
N SER A 340 10.18 20.52 3.49
CA SER A 340 10.46 21.35 2.30
C SER A 340 11.93 21.34 1.84
N LYS A 341 12.88 21.07 2.74
CA LYS A 341 14.30 20.95 2.41
C LYS A 341 14.63 19.73 1.53
N TYR A 342 13.70 18.77 1.38
CA TYR A 342 13.83 17.60 0.51
C TYR A 342 13.04 17.75 -0.79
N GLU A 343 12.44 18.91 -1.03
CA GLU A 343 11.72 19.19 -2.27
C GLU A 343 12.68 19.27 -3.46
N ILE A 344 12.30 18.63 -4.61
CA ILE A 344 13.12 18.52 -5.81
C ILE A 344 12.33 18.92 -7.07
#